data_c9fc4dca264d488e7366cb89988520bb
#
_entry.id   c9fc4dca264d488e7366cb89988520bb
#
_cell.length_a   1.000
_cell.length_b   1.000
_cell.length_c   1.000
_cell.angle_alpha   90.00
_cell.angle_beta   90.00
_cell.angle_gamma   90.00
#
_symmetry.space_group_name_H-M   'P 1'
#
loop_
_entity.id
_entity.type
_entity.pdbx_description
1 polymer ?
#
loop_
_entity_poly.entity_id
_entity_poly.type
_entity_poly.pdbx_seq_one_letter_code
_entity_poly.pdbx_strand_id
1 'polypeptide(L)'
;MAKRGGNQVRIIGGEHRGRKLPFPDLPGLRPSGDRVRETLFNWLQPVIINARCLDLFAGSGALGLEAASRGAREVVMLDQAAQVVRQLEANRDLLGLTQVQIIKADALRWLEQYPRPFDVVFVDPPFAANLLSEVCAKLEDRGWLASDAFIYLEEDADRDFPDLPENWRLYRQQQAGQVRFGLARR
;
A
#
# COMPACT_ATOMS: atom_id res chain seq x y z
N MET A 1 10.53 -34.42 -7.46
CA MET A 1 11.05 -33.04 -7.29
C MET A 1 9.88 -32.07 -7.24
N ALA A 2 9.54 -31.61 -6.06
CA ALA A 2 8.48 -30.60 -5.91
C ALA A 2 8.94 -29.28 -6.54
N LYS A 3 8.20 -28.77 -7.51
CA LYS A 3 8.37 -27.40 -8.03
C LYS A 3 8.15 -26.45 -6.85
N ARG A 4 9.21 -25.87 -6.31
CA ARG A 4 9.15 -24.70 -5.46
C ARG A 4 8.69 -23.53 -6.36
N GLY A 5 7.39 -23.44 -6.60
CA GLY A 5 6.77 -22.23 -7.09
C GLY A 5 6.86 -21.21 -5.96
N GLY A 6 7.83 -20.29 -6.00
CA GLY A 6 7.91 -19.22 -5.03
C GLY A 6 6.62 -18.38 -5.04
N ASN A 7 6.33 -17.72 -3.92
CA ASN A 7 5.19 -16.82 -3.81
C ASN A 7 5.27 -15.73 -4.88
N GLN A 8 4.16 -15.47 -5.55
CA GLN A 8 4.09 -14.46 -6.61
C GLN A 8 2.85 -13.60 -6.46
N VAL A 9 2.99 -12.32 -6.72
CA VAL A 9 1.89 -11.36 -6.87
C VAL A 9 1.77 -10.96 -8.33
N ARG A 10 0.54 -10.85 -8.82
CA ARG A 10 0.25 -10.46 -10.20
C ARG A 10 -0.17 -8.98 -10.25
N ILE A 11 0.38 -8.21 -11.18
CA ILE A 11 -0.12 -6.88 -11.53
C ILE A 11 -1.44 -7.04 -12.29
N ILE A 12 -2.49 -6.35 -11.83
CA ILE A 12 -3.86 -6.51 -12.33
C ILE A 12 -4.16 -5.53 -13.48
N GLY A 13 -3.64 -4.32 -13.40
CA GLY A 13 -3.94 -3.27 -14.39
C GLY A 13 -2.73 -2.43 -14.76
N GLY A 14 -2.96 -1.49 -15.70
CA GLY A 14 -1.94 -0.57 -16.16
C GLY A 14 -0.94 -1.16 -17.15
N GLU A 15 0.20 -0.50 -17.29
CA GLU A 15 1.25 -0.81 -18.26
C GLU A 15 1.81 -2.22 -18.09
N HIS A 16 1.92 -2.68 -16.85
CA HIS A 16 2.52 -3.98 -16.50
C HIS A 16 1.48 -5.08 -16.21
N ARG A 17 0.24 -4.90 -16.66
CA ARG A 17 -0.84 -5.89 -16.45
C ARG A 17 -0.41 -7.31 -16.82
N GLY A 18 -0.71 -8.26 -15.94
CA GLY A 18 -0.41 -9.67 -16.11
C GLY A 18 0.98 -10.11 -15.67
N ARG A 19 1.90 -9.17 -15.38
CA ARG A 19 3.22 -9.51 -14.88
C ARG A 19 3.13 -10.13 -13.49
N LYS A 20 3.85 -11.22 -13.30
CA LYS A 20 3.96 -11.94 -12.02
C LYS A 20 5.31 -11.62 -11.40
N LEU A 21 5.29 -11.20 -10.15
CA LEU A 21 6.44 -10.74 -9.42
C LEU A 21 6.66 -11.60 -8.18
N PRO A 22 7.86 -12.12 -7.95
CA PRO A 22 8.15 -12.89 -6.75
C PRO A 22 8.14 -12.01 -5.50
N PHE A 23 7.77 -12.60 -4.38
CA PHE A 23 7.97 -12.01 -3.05
C PHE A 23 8.44 -13.09 -2.07
N PRO A 24 9.18 -12.71 -1.00
CA PRO A 24 9.76 -13.68 -0.07
C PRO A 24 8.68 -14.37 0.76
N ASP A 25 8.95 -15.63 1.10
CA ASP A 25 8.12 -16.38 2.03
C ASP A 25 8.50 -16.01 3.47
N LEU A 26 7.77 -15.08 4.05
CA LEU A 26 7.94 -14.60 5.41
C LEU A 26 6.65 -14.74 6.21
N PRO A 27 6.71 -15.04 7.52
CA PRO A 27 5.53 -15.12 8.35
C PRO A 27 4.70 -13.83 8.29
N GLY A 28 3.40 -13.97 8.02
CA GLY A 28 2.47 -12.84 7.93
C GLY A 28 2.51 -12.05 6.63
N LEU A 29 3.45 -12.35 5.73
CA LEU A 29 3.53 -11.68 4.43
C LEU A 29 2.58 -12.35 3.43
N ARG A 30 1.43 -11.74 3.20
CA ARG A 30 0.46 -12.14 2.17
C ARG A 30 0.04 -10.91 1.36
N PRO A 31 -0.04 -11.01 0.04
CA PRO A 31 -0.57 -9.89 -0.75
C PRO A 31 -2.07 -9.75 -0.49
N SER A 32 -2.57 -8.52 -0.53
CA SER A 32 -4.01 -8.28 -0.65
C SER A 32 -4.54 -9.01 -1.88
N GLY A 33 -5.69 -9.68 -1.75
CA GLY A 33 -6.26 -10.50 -2.82
C GLY A 33 -6.53 -9.70 -4.10
N ASP A 34 -6.50 -10.37 -5.24
CA ASP A 34 -6.75 -9.74 -6.55
C ASP A 34 -8.07 -8.95 -6.56
N ARG A 35 -9.13 -9.52 -5.97
CA ARG A 35 -10.45 -8.87 -5.92
C ARG A 35 -10.45 -7.59 -5.09
N VAL A 36 -9.78 -7.59 -3.94
CA VAL A 36 -9.63 -6.39 -3.09
C VAL A 36 -8.89 -5.31 -3.85
N ARG A 37 -7.78 -5.65 -4.48
CA ARG A 37 -6.97 -4.70 -5.27
C ARG A 37 -7.70 -4.16 -6.47
N GLU A 38 -8.44 -5.01 -7.19
CA GLU A 38 -9.26 -4.57 -8.33
C GLU A 38 -10.32 -3.57 -7.88
N THR A 39 -11.04 -3.85 -6.80
CA THR A 39 -12.03 -2.94 -6.21
C THR A 39 -11.39 -1.61 -5.80
N LEU A 40 -10.27 -1.66 -5.06
CA LEU A 40 -9.56 -0.47 -4.63
C LEU A 40 -9.13 0.41 -5.80
N PHE A 41 -8.48 -0.17 -6.79
CA PHE A 41 -7.97 0.60 -7.94
C PHE A 41 -9.07 1.07 -8.89
N ASN A 42 -10.24 0.42 -8.90
CA ASN A 42 -11.43 0.97 -9.54
C ASN A 42 -11.91 2.23 -8.81
N TRP A 43 -11.89 2.25 -7.47
CA TRP A 43 -12.21 3.45 -6.69
C TRP A 43 -11.19 4.58 -6.91
N LEU A 44 -9.91 4.24 -7.06
CA LEU A 44 -8.82 5.19 -7.26
C LEU A 44 -8.65 5.63 -8.73
N GLN A 45 -9.35 5.02 -9.68
CA GLN A 45 -9.19 5.30 -11.11
C GLN A 45 -9.20 6.80 -11.45
N PRO A 46 -10.08 7.63 -10.87
CA PRO A 46 -10.12 9.06 -11.19
C PRO A 46 -8.90 9.86 -10.70
N VAL A 47 -8.11 9.33 -9.77
CA VAL A 47 -7.07 10.09 -9.07
C VAL A 47 -5.68 9.48 -9.15
N ILE A 48 -5.55 8.22 -9.57
CA ILE A 48 -4.26 7.49 -9.53
C ILE A 48 -3.25 8.00 -10.56
N ILE A 49 -3.69 8.42 -11.73
CA ILE A 49 -2.81 8.93 -12.78
C ILE A 49 -2.16 10.23 -12.30
N ASN A 50 -0.84 10.31 -12.41
CA ASN A 50 -0.02 11.43 -11.93
C ASN A 50 -0.06 11.64 -10.40
N ALA A 51 -0.65 10.74 -9.63
CA ALA A 51 -0.65 10.82 -8.18
C ALA A 51 0.74 10.56 -7.58
N ARG A 52 1.00 11.18 -6.43
CA ARG A 52 2.07 10.80 -5.52
C ARG A 52 1.52 9.81 -4.51
N CYS A 53 2.05 8.61 -4.50
CA CYS A 53 1.58 7.51 -3.68
C CYS A 53 2.61 7.10 -2.62
N LEU A 54 2.12 6.75 -1.44
CA LEU A 54 2.92 6.22 -0.33
C LEU A 54 2.36 4.87 0.10
N ASP A 55 3.20 3.85 0.10
CA ASP A 55 2.89 2.52 0.62
C ASP A 55 3.71 2.27 1.89
N LEU A 56 3.06 2.44 3.05
CA LEU A 56 3.74 2.42 4.36
C LEU A 56 4.14 1.01 4.83
N PHE A 57 3.52 -0.02 4.29
CA PHE A 57 3.74 -1.43 4.65
C PHE A 57 3.77 -2.28 3.38
N ALA A 58 4.81 -2.09 2.57
CA ALA A 58 4.83 -2.54 1.19
C ALA A 58 4.72 -4.07 1.01
N GLY A 59 5.37 -4.83 1.86
CA GLY A 59 5.30 -6.29 1.84
C GLY A 59 5.62 -6.87 0.45
N SER A 60 4.65 -7.57 -0.14
CA SER A 60 4.78 -8.14 -1.49
C SER A 60 4.91 -7.10 -2.61
N GLY A 61 4.63 -5.82 -2.32
CA GLY A 61 4.57 -4.76 -3.31
C GLY A 61 3.22 -4.66 -4.06
N ALA A 62 2.22 -5.42 -3.62
CA ALA A 62 0.94 -5.55 -4.33
C ALA A 62 0.25 -4.21 -4.58
N LEU A 63 0.32 -3.26 -3.65
CA LEU A 63 -0.35 -1.96 -3.78
C LEU A 63 0.54 -0.91 -4.46
N GLY A 64 1.75 -0.73 -3.99
CA GLY A 64 2.66 0.30 -4.54
C GLY A 64 3.05 0.03 -5.98
N LEU A 65 3.39 -1.22 -6.35
CA LEU A 65 3.73 -1.58 -7.73
C LEU A 65 2.51 -1.52 -8.66
N GLU A 66 1.32 -1.84 -8.17
CA GLU A 66 0.07 -1.66 -8.90
C GLU A 66 -0.19 -0.18 -9.19
N ALA A 67 -0.01 0.70 -8.20
CA ALA A 67 -0.15 2.15 -8.37
C ALA A 67 0.80 2.68 -9.45
N ALA A 68 2.07 2.25 -9.42
CA ALA A 68 3.05 2.62 -10.42
C ALA A 68 2.65 2.13 -11.82
N SER A 69 2.19 0.89 -11.95
CA SER A 69 1.70 0.32 -13.21
C SER A 69 0.50 1.09 -13.80
N ARG A 70 -0.32 1.68 -12.93
CA ARG A 70 -1.52 2.45 -13.32
C ARG A 70 -1.27 3.94 -13.54
N GLY A 71 -0.02 4.39 -13.52
CA GLY A 71 0.36 5.73 -13.92
C GLY A 71 0.58 6.72 -12.78
N ALA A 72 0.76 6.26 -11.55
CA ALA A 72 1.27 7.13 -10.48
C ALA A 72 2.62 7.73 -10.90
N ARG A 73 2.82 9.02 -10.67
CA ARG A 73 4.07 9.72 -11.07
C ARG A 73 5.22 9.49 -10.11
N GLU A 74 4.91 9.18 -8.86
CA GLU A 74 5.87 8.87 -7.81
C GLU A 74 5.25 7.88 -6.84
N VAL A 75 5.96 6.83 -6.50
CA VAL A 75 5.55 5.86 -5.48
C VAL A 75 6.70 5.65 -4.52
N VAL A 76 6.46 5.93 -3.24
CA VAL A 76 7.39 5.62 -2.15
C VAL A 76 6.86 4.41 -1.41
N MET A 77 7.69 3.39 -1.26
CA MET A 77 7.33 2.12 -0.63
C MET A 77 8.26 1.85 0.55
N LEU A 78 7.69 1.59 1.72
CA LEU A 78 8.43 1.30 2.94
C LEU A 78 8.26 -0.16 3.36
N ASP A 79 9.34 -0.76 3.81
CA ASP A 79 9.30 -1.99 4.59
C ASP A 79 10.52 -2.06 5.53
N GLN A 80 10.34 -2.65 6.70
CA GLN A 80 11.45 -2.78 7.65
C GLN A 80 12.32 -4.01 7.41
N ALA A 81 11.81 -5.03 6.68
CA ALA A 81 12.50 -6.27 6.41
C ALA A 81 13.46 -6.12 5.21
N ALA A 82 14.76 -6.27 5.46
CA ALA A 82 15.77 -6.14 4.41
C ALA A 82 15.56 -7.10 3.23
N GLN A 83 15.04 -8.29 3.47
CA GLN A 83 14.74 -9.27 2.42
C GLN A 83 13.60 -8.80 1.52
N VAL A 84 12.56 -8.18 2.10
CA VAL A 84 11.45 -7.57 1.36
C VAL A 84 11.97 -6.43 0.49
N VAL A 85 12.72 -5.52 1.07
CA VAL A 85 13.29 -4.35 0.36
C VAL A 85 14.10 -4.79 -0.85
N ARG A 86 15.02 -5.74 -0.70
CA ARG A 86 15.82 -6.27 -1.83
C ARG A 86 14.94 -6.87 -2.93
N GLN A 87 13.88 -7.58 -2.57
CA GLN A 87 12.98 -8.17 -3.57
C GLN A 87 12.15 -7.10 -4.28
N LEU A 88 11.68 -6.08 -3.57
CA LEU A 88 10.97 -4.95 -4.17
C LEU A 88 11.86 -4.17 -5.14
N GLU A 89 13.11 -3.95 -4.77
CA GLU A 89 14.10 -3.30 -5.67
C GLU A 89 14.31 -4.12 -6.94
N ALA A 90 14.48 -5.43 -6.83
CA ALA A 90 14.59 -6.31 -7.97
C ALA A 90 13.35 -6.29 -8.88
N ASN A 91 12.16 -6.28 -8.29
CA ASN A 91 10.89 -6.20 -9.02
C ASN A 91 10.72 -4.83 -9.72
N ARG A 92 11.07 -3.74 -9.02
CA ARG A 92 11.11 -2.38 -9.61
C ARG A 92 12.00 -2.33 -10.84
N ASP A 93 13.22 -2.85 -10.72
CA ASP A 93 14.22 -2.82 -11.79
C ASP A 93 13.80 -3.71 -12.97
N LEU A 94 13.22 -4.89 -12.68
CA LEU A 94 12.67 -5.79 -13.70
C LEU A 94 11.56 -5.13 -14.54
N LEU A 95 10.75 -4.26 -13.91
CA LEU A 95 9.67 -3.53 -14.57
C LEU A 95 10.11 -2.18 -15.15
N GLY A 96 11.32 -1.72 -14.87
CA GLY A 96 11.81 -0.41 -15.29
C GLY A 96 11.07 0.76 -14.65
N LEU A 97 10.54 0.59 -13.43
CA LEU A 97 9.73 1.59 -12.73
C LEU A 97 10.62 2.65 -12.04
N THR A 98 11.17 3.57 -12.80
CA THR A 98 12.10 4.61 -12.32
C THR A 98 11.46 5.59 -11.33
N GLN A 99 10.13 5.73 -11.34
CA GLN A 99 9.35 6.58 -10.43
C GLN A 99 9.11 5.94 -9.06
N VAL A 100 9.55 4.69 -8.83
CA VAL A 100 9.37 3.97 -7.57
C VAL A 100 10.63 4.06 -6.71
N GLN A 101 10.47 4.58 -5.49
CA GLN A 101 11.51 4.59 -4.47
C GLN A 101 11.16 3.57 -3.38
N ILE A 102 12.12 2.73 -3.01
CA ILE A 102 11.95 1.73 -1.96
C ILE A 102 12.89 2.08 -0.81
N ILE A 103 12.35 2.12 0.39
CA ILE A 103 13.08 2.57 1.58
C ILE A 103 12.95 1.50 2.67
N LYS A 104 14.10 1.06 3.21
CA LYS A 104 14.11 0.24 4.41
C LYS A 104 13.90 1.13 5.62
N ALA A 105 12.71 1.08 6.21
CA ALA A 105 12.36 1.87 7.37
C ALA A 105 11.21 1.25 8.16
N ASP A 106 11.15 1.57 9.44
CA ASP A 106 9.94 1.46 10.24
C ASP A 106 8.99 2.61 9.90
N ALA A 107 7.73 2.31 9.60
CA ALA A 107 6.76 3.28 9.14
C ALA A 107 6.53 4.44 10.13
N LEU A 108 6.37 4.12 11.43
CA LEU A 108 6.11 5.15 12.44
C LEU A 108 7.31 6.09 12.63
N ARG A 109 8.52 5.55 12.62
CA ARG A 109 9.75 6.36 12.71
C ARG A 109 9.96 7.19 11.46
N TRP A 110 9.65 6.64 10.30
CA TRP A 110 9.79 7.37 9.04
C TRP A 110 8.84 8.57 8.99
N LEU A 111 7.62 8.43 9.52
CA LEU A 111 6.65 9.52 9.61
C LEU A 111 7.07 10.67 10.55
N GLU A 112 8.13 10.51 11.34
CA GLU A 112 8.71 11.60 12.14
C GLU A 112 9.62 12.56 11.33
N GLN A 113 9.95 12.21 10.10
CA GLN A 113 10.79 13.04 9.22
C GLN A 113 10.01 14.24 8.66
N TYR A 114 10.68 15.07 7.87
CA TYR A 114 10.05 16.18 7.16
C TYR A 114 9.06 15.65 6.12
N PRO A 115 7.79 16.05 6.18
CA PRO A 115 6.79 15.52 5.29
C PRO A 115 6.90 16.08 3.88
N ARG A 116 6.47 15.27 2.94
CA ARG A 116 6.14 15.66 1.57
C ARG A 116 4.73 15.14 1.29
N PRO A 117 3.73 16.01 1.04
CA PRO A 117 2.34 15.58 0.91
C PRO A 117 2.13 14.55 -0.19
N PHE A 118 1.35 13.49 0.10
CA PHE A 118 0.95 12.46 -0.85
C PHE A 118 -0.54 12.58 -1.18
N ASP A 119 -0.88 12.21 -2.41
CA ASP A 119 -2.26 12.20 -2.92
C ASP A 119 -2.99 10.90 -2.55
N VAL A 120 -2.26 9.79 -2.50
CA VAL A 120 -2.79 8.47 -2.12
C VAL A 120 -1.83 7.80 -1.15
N VAL A 121 -2.35 7.31 -0.03
CA VAL A 121 -1.56 6.56 0.97
C VAL A 121 -2.20 5.21 1.20
N PHE A 122 -1.40 4.14 1.14
CA PHE A 122 -1.82 2.79 1.48
C PHE A 122 -1.35 2.45 2.89
N VAL A 123 -2.29 2.11 3.76
CA VAL A 123 -2.06 1.75 5.16
C VAL A 123 -2.61 0.35 5.40
N ASP A 124 -1.74 -0.63 5.25
CA ASP A 124 -2.03 -2.06 5.43
C ASP A 124 -1.01 -2.67 6.40
N PRO A 125 -1.07 -2.29 7.70
CA PRO A 125 -0.15 -2.80 8.70
C PRO A 125 -0.47 -4.25 9.06
N PRO A 126 0.49 -5.00 9.65
CA PRO A 126 0.20 -6.29 10.25
C PRO A 126 -0.92 -6.14 11.30
N PHE A 127 -2.00 -6.93 11.20
CA PHE A 127 -3.16 -6.84 12.10
C PHE A 127 -2.81 -6.98 13.58
N ALA A 128 -1.85 -7.84 13.90
CA ALA A 128 -1.39 -8.04 15.27
C ALA A 128 -0.73 -6.81 15.92
N ALA A 129 -0.29 -5.84 15.13
CA ALA A 129 0.46 -4.69 15.61
C ALA A 129 -0.42 -3.53 16.10
N ASN A 130 -1.72 -3.53 15.79
CA ASN A 130 -2.70 -2.48 16.16
C ASN A 130 -2.24 -1.04 15.86
N LEU A 131 -1.60 -0.85 14.71
CA LEU A 131 -0.92 0.41 14.35
C LEU A 131 -1.81 1.41 13.61
N LEU A 132 -2.99 1.00 13.17
CA LEU A 132 -3.81 1.77 12.22
C LEU A 132 -4.15 3.16 12.76
N SER A 133 -4.59 3.26 14.02
CA SER A 133 -4.95 4.53 14.65
C SER A 133 -3.76 5.49 14.74
N GLU A 134 -2.61 5.00 15.20
CA GLU A 134 -1.41 5.82 15.35
C GLU A 134 -0.87 6.30 14.01
N VAL A 135 -0.89 5.43 12.99
CA VAL A 135 -0.47 5.80 11.63
C VAL A 135 -1.38 6.89 11.05
N CYS A 136 -2.70 6.74 11.19
CA CYS A 136 -3.65 7.75 10.70
C CYS A 136 -3.45 9.11 11.38
N ALA A 137 -3.26 9.12 12.70
CA ALA A 137 -2.97 10.35 13.45
C ALA A 137 -1.66 11.01 12.96
N LYS A 138 -0.58 10.25 12.81
CA LYS A 138 0.70 10.78 12.33
C LYS A 138 0.63 11.30 10.89
N LEU A 139 -0.09 10.62 10.01
CA LEU A 139 -0.29 11.09 8.64
C LEU A 139 -0.94 12.46 8.59
N GLU A 140 -1.96 12.69 9.43
CA GLU A 140 -2.66 13.98 9.49
C GLU A 140 -1.83 15.05 10.21
N ASP A 141 -1.40 14.76 11.43
CA ASP A 141 -0.77 15.75 12.32
C ASP A 141 0.58 16.24 11.81
N ARG A 142 1.30 15.41 11.06
CA ARG A 142 2.64 15.72 10.55
C ARG A 142 2.63 16.31 9.14
N GLY A 143 1.48 16.38 8.47
CA GLY A 143 1.38 17.01 7.15
C GLY A 143 1.80 16.12 5.97
N TRP A 144 1.64 14.81 6.09
CA TRP A 144 1.96 13.85 5.02
C TRP A 144 0.91 13.75 3.91
N LEU A 145 -0.23 14.43 4.07
CA LEU A 145 -1.37 14.31 3.16
C LEU A 145 -1.62 15.59 2.37
N ALA A 146 -1.88 15.45 1.09
CA ALA A 146 -2.43 16.51 0.27
C ALA A 146 -3.85 16.88 0.75
N SER A 147 -4.36 18.05 0.35
CA SER A 147 -5.67 18.56 0.81
C SER A 147 -6.84 17.64 0.51
N ASP A 148 -6.78 16.92 -0.60
CA ASP A 148 -7.81 15.97 -1.05
C ASP A 148 -7.29 14.53 -1.11
N ALA A 149 -6.40 14.16 -0.19
CA ALA A 149 -5.77 12.85 -0.20
C ALA A 149 -6.77 11.72 0.04
N PHE A 150 -6.50 10.59 -0.59
CA PHE A 150 -7.17 9.31 -0.33
C PHE A 150 -6.28 8.39 0.48
N ILE A 151 -6.85 7.75 1.48
CA ILE A 151 -6.14 6.85 2.38
C ILE A 151 -6.84 5.49 2.37
N TYR A 152 -6.12 4.48 1.85
CA TYR A 152 -6.57 3.10 1.93
C TYR A 152 -6.25 2.51 3.28
N LEU A 153 -7.23 1.87 3.89
CA LEU A 153 -7.16 1.23 5.19
C LEU A 153 -7.57 -0.23 5.08
N GLU A 154 -6.82 -1.11 5.73
CA GLU A 154 -7.14 -2.53 5.83
C GLU A 154 -7.13 -2.95 7.30
N GLU A 155 -8.13 -3.72 7.71
CA GLU A 155 -8.29 -4.26 9.06
C GLU A 155 -8.87 -5.68 9.00
N ASP A 156 -8.77 -6.43 10.08
CA ASP A 156 -9.48 -7.70 10.25
C ASP A 156 -11.00 -7.46 10.15
N ALA A 157 -11.70 -8.35 9.44
CA ALA A 157 -13.15 -8.24 9.25
C ALA A 157 -13.95 -8.23 10.56
N ASP A 158 -13.40 -8.85 11.61
CA ASP A 158 -14.03 -8.91 12.94
C ASP A 158 -13.79 -7.62 13.77
N ARG A 159 -13.06 -6.66 13.23
CA ARG A 159 -12.79 -5.37 13.87
C ARG A 159 -13.36 -4.23 13.04
N ASP A 160 -13.82 -3.19 13.73
CA ASP A 160 -14.14 -1.92 13.09
C ASP A 160 -12.86 -1.11 12.86
N PHE A 161 -12.90 -0.21 11.88
CA PHE A 161 -11.83 0.78 11.76
C PHE A 161 -11.75 1.63 13.03
N PRO A 162 -10.56 2.03 13.46
CA PRO A 162 -10.42 2.96 14.57
C PRO A 162 -11.05 4.31 14.22
N ASP A 163 -11.24 5.14 15.24
CA ASP A 163 -11.63 6.53 15.01
C ASP A 163 -10.60 7.21 14.11
N LEU A 164 -11.09 7.74 13.00
CA LEU A 164 -10.27 8.47 12.04
C LEU A 164 -10.12 9.94 12.47
N PRO A 165 -9.08 10.65 12.00
CA PRO A 165 -8.97 12.09 12.19
C PRO A 165 -10.27 12.82 11.79
N GLU A 166 -10.67 13.85 12.54
CA GLU A 166 -11.97 14.52 12.40
C GLU A 166 -12.26 15.06 11.00
N ASN A 167 -11.22 15.43 10.26
CA ASN A 167 -11.31 15.95 8.89
C ASN A 167 -11.29 14.86 7.80
N TRP A 168 -11.21 13.59 8.21
CA TRP A 168 -11.31 12.48 7.27
C TRP A 168 -12.75 11.92 7.25
N ARG A 169 -13.16 11.44 6.07
CA ARG A 169 -14.43 10.72 5.91
C ARG A 169 -14.17 9.37 5.27
N LEU A 170 -14.77 8.33 5.81
CA LEU A 170 -14.77 7.02 5.17
C LEU A 170 -15.65 7.11 3.91
N TYR A 171 -14.99 7.13 2.76
CA TYR A 171 -15.62 7.35 1.45
C TYR A 171 -16.22 6.07 0.87
N ARG A 172 -15.52 4.96 1.04
CA ARG A 172 -15.91 3.62 0.60
C ARG A 172 -15.45 2.60 1.60
N GLN A 173 -16.21 1.51 1.76
CA GLN A 173 -15.76 0.33 2.50
C GLN A 173 -16.42 -0.93 1.98
N GLN A 174 -15.71 -2.04 2.09
CA GLN A 174 -16.19 -3.40 1.79
C GLN A 174 -15.51 -4.43 2.70
N GLN A 175 -16.07 -5.64 2.68
CA GLN A 175 -15.48 -6.81 3.31
C GLN A 175 -15.30 -7.90 2.27
N ALA A 176 -14.13 -8.54 2.27
CA ALA A 176 -13.82 -9.68 1.44
C ALA A 176 -13.13 -10.76 2.28
N GLY A 177 -13.82 -11.86 2.53
CA GLY A 177 -13.34 -12.89 3.45
C GLY A 177 -13.12 -12.33 4.86
N GLN A 178 -11.91 -12.46 5.36
CA GLN A 178 -11.51 -12.00 6.69
C GLN A 178 -10.90 -10.60 6.70
N VAL A 179 -11.06 -9.86 5.63
CA VAL A 179 -10.50 -8.52 5.47
C VAL A 179 -11.61 -7.48 5.33
N ARG A 180 -11.57 -6.47 6.16
CA ARG A 180 -12.31 -5.22 6.00
C ARG A 180 -11.38 -4.19 5.38
N PHE A 181 -11.80 -3.60 4.29
CA PHE A 181 -11.00 -2.58 3.64
C PHE A 181 -11.83 -1.37 3.27
N GLY A 182 -11.22 -0.22 3.27
CA GLY A 182 -11.90 1.03 3.01
C GLY A 182 -10.98 2.09 2.41
N LEU A 183 -11.61 3.10 1.85
CA LEU A 183 -10.97 4.28 1.32
C LEU A 183 -11.52 5.50 2.06
N ALA A 184 -10.68 6.13 2.84
CA ALA A 184 -10.98 7.40 3.48
C ALA A 184 -10.52 8.56 2.58
N ARG A 185 -11.16 9.70 2.73
CA ARG A 185 -10.79 10.95 2.08
C ARG A 185 -10.59 12.03 3.14
N ARG A 186 -9.48 12.73 3.02
CA ARG A 186 -9.17 13.93 3.80
C ARG A 186 -9.95 15.14 3.35
#